data_6139cb7e7ee55ce1431a53fdc1ea66ea
#
_entry.id   6139cb7e7ee55ce1431a53fdc1ea66ea
#
_cell.length_a   1.000
_cell.length_b   1.000
_cell.length_c   1.000
_cell.angle_alpha   90.00
_cell.angle_beta   90.00
_cell.angle_gamma   90.00
#
_symmetry.space_group_name_H-M   'P 1'
#
loop_
_entity.id
_entity.type
_entity.pdbx_description
1 polymer ?
#
loop_
_entity_poly.entity_id
_entity_poly.type
_entity_poly.pdbx_seq_one_letter_code
_entity_poly.pdbx_strand_id
1 'polypeptide(L)'
;MDVILDNYLITISIIVISFFTAMITSLAGAGGGTILLAYMLQFINPLVAIPIHGTVQLTSNIARVFLFRKYLVWKLIIPFCMFLPFGVYLGLTIFQNLDSQKIKFLIGAFIISTIVFQNIKKNKKVRIPKNFYYILGFFTGVMNMLVGVIAPILAIIIRNNLTKKEEIVGTLGFFGFIGNLIKIIGFILIGFNFYEYLILILLMIPSTILGSRVGQILLFKIDEKTFKVIFDAILFLLALRLLF
;
A
#
# COMPACT_ATOMS: atom_id res chain seq x y z
N MET A 1 -5.33 -12.48 19.82
CA MET A 1 -4.36 -13.41 19.19
C MET A 1 -5.07 -14.61 18.57
N ASP A 2 -6.08 -15.09 19.24
CA ASP A 2 -6.64 -16.43 19.05
C ASP A 2 -7.41 -16.66 17.75
N VAL A 3 -8.11 -15.66 17.21
CA VAL A 3 -8.96 -15.83 16.02
C VAL A 3 -8.17 -16.03 14.70
N ILE A 4 -6.92 -15.57 14.63
CA ILE A 4 -6.14 -15.64 13.38
C ILE A 4 -5.33 -16.92 13.32
N LEU A 5 -4.63 -17.27 14.42
CA LEU A 5 -3.78 -18.46 14.46
C LEU A 5 -4.58 -19.73 14.71
N ASP A 6 -5.72 -19.63 15.40
CA ASP A 6 -6.62 -20.75 15.64
C ASP A 6 -7.48 -21.11 14.43
N ASN A 7 -7.64 -20.18 13.47
CA ASN A 7 -8.35 -20.44 12.21
C ASN A 7 -7.35 -20.59 11.04
N TYR A 8 -6.83 -21.80 10.86
CA TYR A 8 -5.88 -22.15 9.80
C TYR A 8 -6.35 -21.73 8.41
N LEU A 9 -7.65 -21.79 8.12
CA LEU A 9 -8.19 -21.42 6.82
C LEU A 9 -8.02 -19.92 6.55
N ILE A 10 -8.28 -19.07 7.55
CA ILE A 10 -8.09 -17.62 7.42
C ILE A 10 -6.60 -17.31 7.24
N THR A 11 -5.73 -17.91 8.05
CA THR A 11 -4.28 -17.71 7.94
C THR A 11 -3.75 -18.12 6.58
N ILE A 12 -4.10 -19.31 6.08
CA ILE A 12 -3.71 -19.79 4.76
C ILE A 12 -4.25 -18.86 3.67
N SER A 13 -5.51 -18.43 3.77
CA SER A 13 -6.10 -17.53 2.77
C SER A 13 -5.38 -16.18 2.70
N ILE A 14 -4.97 -15.59 3.83
CA ILE A 14 -4.20 -14.35 3.88
C ILE A 14 -2.82 -14.54 3.22
N ILE A 15 -2.14 -15.67 3.47
CA ILE A 15 -0.85 -15.98 2.86
C ILE A 15 -1.00 -16.14 1.34
N VAL A 16 -2.01 -16.87 0.87
CA VAL A 16 -2.29 -17.06 -0.57
C VAL A 16 -2.63 -15.72 -1.23
N ILE A 17 -3.50 -14.92 -0.61
CA ILE A 17 -3.85 -13.60 -1.12
C ILE A 17 -2.65 -12.67 -1.14
N SER A 18 -1.72 -12.77 -0.17
CA SER A 18 -0.49 -11.97 -0.18
C SER A 18 0.38 -12.26 -1.41
N PHE A 19 0.44 -13.52 -1.88
CA PHE A 19 1.11 -13.88 -3.14
C PHE A 19 0.47 -13.18 -4.34
N PHE A 20 -0.85 -13.33 -4.52
CA PHE A 20 -1.56 -12.76 -5.67
C PHE A 20 -1.50 -11.22 -5.67
N THR A 21 -1.66 -10.61 -4.50
CA THR A 21 -1.64 -9.14 -4.40
C THR A 21 -0.24 -8.56 -4.62
N ALA A 22 0.82 -9.27 -4.23
CA ALA A 22 2.19 -8.89 -4.54
C ALA A 22 2.49 -9.05 -6.05
N MET A 23 1.97 -10.10 -6.68
CA MET A 23 2.03 -10.30 -8.12
C MET A 23 1.35 -9.12 -8.85
N ILE A 24 0.13 -8.76 -8.44
CA ILE A 24 -0.62 -7.61 -8.96
C ILE A 24 0.17 -6.31 -8.81
N THR A 25 0.77 -6.07 -7.63
CA THR A 25 1.56 -4.85 -7.39
C THR A 25 2.78 -4.76 -8.30
N SER A 26 3.41 -5.88 -8.60
CA SER A 26 4.56 -5.93 -9.51
C SER A 26 4.15 -5.72 -10.97
N LEU A 27 2.95 -6.14 -11.36
CA LEU A 27 2.37 -5.93 -12.69
C LEU A 27 1.93 -4.47 -12.91
N ALA A 28 1.16 -3.91 -11.97
CA ALA A 28 0.52 -2.60 -12.11
C ALA A 28 1.36 -1.43 -11.53
N GLY A 29 2.41 -1.75 -10.78
CA GLY A 29 3.22 -0.76 -10.04
C GLY A 29 2.58 -0.27 -8.74
N ALA A 30 1.27 -0.51 -8.54
CA ALA A 30 0.54 -0.12 -7.33
C ALA A 30 -0.76 -0.92 -7.20
N GLY A 31 -1.37 -0.91 -6.02
CA GLY A 31 -2.75 -1.35 -5.79
C GLY A 31 -2.90 -2.70 -5.12
N GLY A 32 -2.04 -3.69 -5.38
CA GLY A 32 -2.17 -5.00 -4.71
C GLY A 32 -2.11 -4.91 -3.18
N GLY A 33 -1.29 -4.02 -2.63
CA GLY A 33 -1.30 -3.76 -1.19
C GLY A 33 -2.65 -3.28 -0.67
N THR A 34 -3.41 -2.53 -1.47
CA THR A 34 -4.77 -2.10 -1.11
C THR A 34 -5.73 -3.28 -1.02
N ILE A 35 -5.65 -4.22 -1.98
CA ILE A 35 -6.46 -5.45 -1.94
C ILE A 35 -6.08 -6.30 -0.72
N LEU A 36 -4.77 -6.46 -0.45
CA LEU A 36 -4.31 -7.24 0.70
C LEU A 36 -4.85 -6.68 2.00
N LEU A 37 -4.72 -5.35 2.22
CA LEU A 37 -5.24 -4.72 3.43
C LEU A 37 -6.76 -4.86 3.52
N ALA A 38 -7.49 -4.55 2.44
CA ALA A 38 -8.94 -4.66 2.41
C ALA A 38 -9.41 -6.10 2.70
N TYR A 39 -8.68 -7.11 2.23
CA TYR A 39 -8.94 -8.50 2.55
C TYR A 39 -8.65 -8.84 4.02
N MET A 40 -7.49 -8.42 4.54
CA MET A 40 -7.14 -8.62 5.96
C MET A 40 -8.19 -8.03 6.90
N LEU A 41 -8.72 -6.86 6.56
CA LEU A 41 -9.74 -6.17 7.37
C LEU A 41 -11.10 -6.88 7.45
N GLN A 42 -11.34 -7.91 6.64
CA GLN A 42 -12.52 -8.77 6.77
C GLN A 42 -12.45 -9.66 8.02
N PHE A 43 -11.22 -9.96 8.49
CA PHE A 43 -10.97 -10.94 9.55
C PHE A 43 -10.17 -10.35 10.71
N ILE A 44 -9.40 -9.30 10.47
CA ILE A 44 -8.46 -8.71 11.42
C ILE A 44 -8.87 -7.28 11.76
N ASN A 45 -8.78 -6.95 13.06
CA ASN A 45 -9.01 -5.57 13.50
C ASN A 45 -8.03 -4.60 12.82
N PRO A 46 -8.48 -3.42 12.36
CA PRO A 46 -7.60 -2.42 11.72
C PRO A 46 -6.37 -2.04 12.54
N LEU A 47 -6.49 -1.98 13.87
CA LEU A 47 -5.39 -1.65 14.78
C LEU A 47 -4.25 -2.67 14.69
N VAL A 48 -4.56 -3.89 14.24
CA VAL A 48 -3.60 -4.99 14.04
C VAL A 48 -3.24 -5.14 12.56
N ALA A 49 -4.24 -5.07 11.67
CA ALA A 49 -4.04 -5.29 10.23
C ALA A 49 -3.09 -4.27 9.60
N ILE A 50 -3.21 -2.97 9.96
CA ILE A 50 -2.41 -1.89 9.37
C ILE A 50 -0.91 -2.04 9.71
N PRO A 51 -0.49 -2.29 10.97
CA PRO A 51 0.91 -2.56 11.29
C PRO A 51 1.47 -3.78 10.55
N ILE A 52 0.77 -4.94 10.61
CA ILE A 52 1.22 -6.18 9.96
C ILE A 52 1.34 -5.99 8.45
N HIS A 53 0.32 -5.42 7.82
CA HIS A 53 0.35 -5.08 6.40
C HIS A 53 1.58 -4.22 6.05
N GLY A 54 1.95 -3.27 6.93
CA GLY A 54 3.13 -2.42 6.75
C GLY A 54 4.43 -3.23 6.63
N THR A 55 4.61 -4.25 7.48
CA THR A 55 5.83 -5.10 7.45
C THR A 55 5.91 -5.94 6.17
N VAL A 56 4.80 -6.51 5.75
CA VAL A 56 4.72 -7.31 4.51
C VAL A 56 4.97 -6.43 3.28
N GLN A 57 4.37 -5.24 3.24
CA GLN A 57 4.58 -4.29 2.14
C GLN A 57 6.01 -3.71 2.13
N LEU A 58 6.64 -3.55 3.28
CA LEU A 58 8.05 -3.13 3.36
C LEU A 58 8.94 -4.08 2.56
N THR A 59 8.76 -5.38 2.73
CA THR A 59 9.53 -6.41 2.00
C THR A 59 9.35 -6.32 0.49
N SER A 60 8.11 -6.19 0.02
CA SER A 60 7.81 -6.02 -1.41
C SER A 60 8.42 -4.73 -1.97
N ASN A 61 8.39 -3.64 -1.18
CA ASN A 61 8.95 -2.36 -1.57
C ASN A 61 10.48 -2.39 -1.63
N ILE A 62 11.15 -3.06 -0.68
CA ILE A 62 12.60 -3.27 -0.68
C ILE A 62 13.02 -3.97 -1.98
N ALA A 63 12.33 -5.06 -2.34
CA ALA A 63 12.62 -5.78 -3.58
C ALA A 63 12.52 -4.86 -4.81
N ARG A 64 11.48 -4.03 -4.89
CA ARG A 64 11.31 -3.07 -6.00
C ARG A 64 12.39 -1.98 -6.01
N VAL A 65 12.74 -1.41 -4.87
CA VAL A 65 13.82 -0.42 -4.76
C VAL A 65 15.13 -1.02 -5.26
N PHE A 66 15.46 -2.24 -4.85
CA PHE A 66 16.69 -2.91 -5.25
C PHE A 66 16.73 -3.17 -6.76
N LEU A 67 15.65 -3.69 -7.33
CA LEU A 67 15.53 -4.01 -8.75
C LEU A 67 15.61 -2.76 -9.64
N PHE A 68 14.96 -1.67 -9.22
CA PHE A 68 14.85 -0.44 -10.00
C PHE A 68 15.75 0.69 -9.48
N ARG A 69 16.80 0.38 -8.69
CA ARG A 69 17.70 1.37 -8.07
C ARG A 69 18.30 2.40 -9.03
N LYS A 70 18.56 1.98 -10.29
CA LYS A 70 19.12 2.87 -11.33
C LYS A 70 18.10 3.87 -11.89
N TYR A 71 16.81 3.65 -11.65
CA TYR A 71 15.69 4.43 -12.17
C TYR A 71 15.00 5.27 -11.11
N LEU A 72 15.59 5.39 -9.91
CA LEU A 72 15.03 6.20 -8.83
C LEU A 72 15.16 7.70 -9.17
N VAL A 73 14.05 8.41 -9.13
CA VAL A 73 14.00 9.84 -9.43
C VAL A 73 14.16 10.66 -8.16
N TRP A 74 15.41 10.82 -7.72
CA TRP A 74 15.77 11.49 -6.46
C TRP A 74 15.21 12.90 -6.31
N LYS A 75 15.04 13.63 -7.43
CA LYS A 75 14.43 14.97 -7.46
C LYS A 75 12.98 15.00 -6.94
N LEU A 76 12.28 13.86 -6.94
CA LEU A 76 10.93 13.70 -6.39
C LEU A 76 10.97 13.03 -5.02
N ILE A 77 11.94 12.14 -4.81
CA ILE A 77 12.10 11.37 -3.58
C ILE A 77 12.51 12.26 -2.40
N ILE A 78 13.51 13.11 -2.58
CA ILE A 78 14.03 13.94 -1.48
C ILE A 78 12.95 14.84 -0.87
N PRO A 79 12.22 15.68 -1.63
CA PRO A 79 11.19 16.53 -1.06
C PRO A 79 10.05 15.72 -0.41
N PHE A 80 9.69 14.56 -0.99
CA PHE A 80 8.70 13.66 -0.41
C PHE A 80 9.13 13.14 0.96
N CYS A 81 10.38 12.67 1.10
CA CYS A 81 10.89 12.10 2.33
C CYS A 81 11.03 13.12 3.46
N MET A 82 11.30 14.39 3.16
CA MET A 82 11.54 15.42 4.17
C MET A 82 10.33 15.66 5.09
N PHE A 83 9.12 15.66 4.54
CA PHE A 83 7.90 15.94 5.30
C PHE A 83 7.08 14.71 5.68
N LEU A 84 7.43 13.54 5.17
CA LEU A 84 6.77 12.27 5.49
C LEU A 84 6.76 11.96 7.00
N PRO A 85 7.86 12.11 7.76
CA PRO A 85 7.87 11.83 9.20
C PRO A 85 6.89 12.69 10.00
N PHE A 86 6.75 13.97 9.64
CA PHE A 86 5.80 14.87 10.30
C PHE A 86 4.35 14.45 10.04
N GLY A 87 4.06 14.00 8.80
CA GLY A 87 2.77 13.43 8.47
C GLY A 87 2.48 12.13 9.22
N VAL A 88 3.48 11.25 9.35
CA VAL A 88 3.36 10.02 10.13
C VAL A 88 3.08 10.33 11.60
N TYR A 89 3.80 11.29 12.19
CA TYR A 89 3.56 11.71 13.59
C TYR A 89 2.12 12.18 13.80
N LEU A 90 1.62 13.09 12.94
CA LEU A 90 0.24 13.57 13.03
C LEU A 90 -0.76 12.43 12.81
N GLY A 91 -0.54 11.60 11.78
CA GLY A 91 -1.41 10.45 11.48
C GLY A 91 -1.46 9.45 12.63
N LEU A 92 -0.33 9.20 13.30
CA LEU A 92 -0.25 8.32 14.45
C LEU A 92 -1.05 8.86 15.65
N THR A 93 -0.92 10.16 15.94
CA THR A 93 -1.70 10.83 16.99
C THR A 93 -3.20 10.72 16.75
N ILE A 94 -3.63 10.92 15.50
CA ILE A 94 -5.04 10.75 15.13
C ILE A 94 -5.46 9.28 15.26
N PHE A 95 -4.64 8.34 14.76
CA PHE A 95 -4.91 6.90 14.78
C PHE A 95 -5.18 6.37 16.18
N GLN A 96 -4.40 6.81 17.18
CA GLN A 96 -4.55 6.40 18.57
C GLN A 96 -5.90 6.81 19.20
N ASN A 97 -6.55 7.86 18.64
CA ASN A 97 -7.82 8.39 19.11
C ASN A 97 -9.03 7.89 18.30
N LEU A 98 -8.81 7.02 17.31
CA LEU A 98 -9.87 6.44 16.48
C LEU A 98 -10.20 5.02 16.93
N ASP A 99 -11.50 4.71 16.93
CA ASP A 99 -11.97 3.34 17.08
C ASP A 99 -11.86 2.54 15.75
N SER A 100 -11.90 1.23 15.87
CA SER A 100 -11.77 0.31 14.73
C SER A 100 -12.83 0.52 13.65
N GLN A 101 -14.04 0.93 14.04
CA GLN A 101 -15.13 1.13 13.07
C GLN A 101 -14.90 2.37 12.23
N LYS A 102 -14.47 3.48 12.85
CA LYS A 102 -14.10 4.70 12.11
C LYS A 102 -12.94 4.47 11.18
N ILE A 103 -11.94 3.69 11.60
CA ILE A 103 -10.80 3.35 10.73
C ILE A 103 -11.27 2.52 9.54
N LYS A 104 -12.12 1.49 9.72
CA LYS A 104 -12.69 0.70 8.61
C LYS A 104 -13.45 1.60 7.63
N PHE A 105 -14.30 2.50 8.15
CA PHE A 105 -15.03 3.46 7.34
C PHE A 105 -14.11 4.35 6.51
N LEU A 106 -13.06 4.93 7.14
CA LEU A 106 -12.07 5.76 6.46
C LEU A 106 -11.36 4.99 5.33
N ILE A 107 -10.98 3.73 5.57
CA ILE A 107 -10.33 2.89 4.57
C ILE A 107 -11.30 2.58 3.41
N GLY A 108 -12.54 2.19 3.70
CA GLY A 108 -13.54 1.90 2.68
C GLY A 108 -13.84 3.12 1.82
N ALA A 109 -14.09 4.28 2.45
CA ALA A 109 -14.31 5.55 1.77
C ALA A 109 -13.12 5.97 0.91
N PHE A 110 -11.90 5.80 1.42
CA PHE A 110 -10.66 6.08 0.69
C PHE A 110 -10.52 5.18 -0.56
N ILE A 111 -10.78 3.88 -0.43
CA ILE A 111 -10.70 2.95 -1.55
C ILE A 111 -11.72 3.33 -2.64
N ILE A 112 -12.97 3.59 -2.29
CA ILE A 112 -14.02 4.01 -3.24
C ILE A 112 -13.62 5.33 -3.92
N SER A 113 -13.18 6.31 -3.14
CA SER A 113 -12.71 7.60 -3.67
C SER A 113 -11.57 7.41 -4.66
N THR A 114 -10.65 6.48 -4.38
CA THR A 114 -9.53 6.15 -5.26
C THR A 114 -10.00 5.54 -6.58
N ILE A 115 -10.97 4.62 -6.55
CA ILE A 115 -11.56 4.00 -7.75
C ILE A 115 -12.23 5.07 -8.60
N VAL A 116 -13.06 5.91 -8.01
CA VAL A 116 -13.73 7.03 -8.70
C VAL A 116 -12.70 7.96 -9.34
N PHE A 117 -11.69 8.37 -8.57
CA PHE A 117 -10.66 9.29 -9.05
C PHE A 117 -9.80 8.71 -10.19
N GLN A 118 -9.52 7.40 -10.17
CA GLN A 118 -8.81 6.72 -11.25
C GLN A 118 -9.61 6.64 -12.56
N ASN A 119 -10.94 6.63 -12.47
CA ASN A 119 -11.83 6.52 -13.62
C ASN A 119 -12.24 7.87 -14.22
N ILE A 120 -11.94 8.99 -13.55
CA ILE A 120 -12.14 10.32 -14.11
C ILE A 120 -11.16 10.51 -15.28
N LYS A 121 -11.69 10.68 -16.49
CA LYS A 121 -10.89 10.97 -17.68
C LYS A 121 -10.17 12.32 -17.52
N LYS A 122 -8.85 12.30 -17.45
CA LYS A 122 -8.03 13.51 -17.47
C LYS A 122 -7.65 13.83 -18.91
N ASN A 123 -8.18 14.91 -19.44
CA ASN A 123 -7.92 15.34 -20.83
C ASN A 123 -6.49 15.87 -21.06
N LYS A 124 -5.76 16.26 -20.02
CA LYS A 124 -4.38 16.77 -20.13
C LYS A 124 -3.53 16.31 -18.94
N LYS A 125 -2.30 15.88 -19.23
CA LYS A 125 -1.28 15.66 -18.20
C LYS A 125 -0.78 17.04 -17.71
N VAL A 126 -1.05 17.38 -16.47
CA VAL A 126 -0.53 18.58 -15.83
C VAL A 126 0.73 18.20 -15.07
N ARG A 127 1.88 18.76 -15.48
CA ARG A 127 3.14 18.54 -14.78
C ARG A 127 3.07 19.14 -13.37
N ILE A 128 3.30 18.31 -12.37
CA ILE A 128 3.23 18.69 -10.97
C ILE A 128 4.58 19.27 -10.55
N PRO A 129 4.62 20.47 -9.94
CA PRO A 129 5.87 21.09 -9.51
C PRO A 129 6.54 20.26 -8.41
N LYS A 130 7.88 20.26 -8.36
CA LYS A 130 8.65 19.47 -7.39
C LYS A 130 8.28 19.80 -5.92
N ASN A 131 8.00 21.07 -5.65
CA ASN A 131 7.63 21.53 -4.32
C ASN A 131 6.33 20.91 -3.80
N PHE A 132 5.45 20.45 -4.70
CA PHE A 132 4.25 19.71 -4.31
C PHE A 132 4.59 18.39 -3.61
N TYR A 133 5.75 17.79 -3.88
CA TYR A 133 6.15 16.53 -3.26
C TYR A 133 6.46 16.66 -1.75
N TYR A 134 6.74 17.86 -1.24
CA TYR A 134 6.79 18.13 0.21
C TYR A 134 5.41 17.92 0.85
N ILE A 135 4.39 18.55 0.27
CA ILE A 135 3.00 18.43 0.73
C ILE A 135 2.52 16.99 0.54
N LEU A 136 2.86 16.36 -0.57
CA LEU A 136 2.51 14.98 -0.87
C LEU A 136 3.13 14.01 0.15
N GLY A 137 4.38 14.22 0.55
CA GLY A 137 5.04 13.43 1.60
C GLY A 137 4.31 13.54 2.93
N PHE A 138 4.01 14.75 3.38
CA PHE A 138 3.25 14.99 4.60
C PHE A 138 1.88 14.30 4.56
N PHE A 139 1.09 14.55 3.51
CA PHE A 139 -0.23 13.94 3.34
C PHE A 139 -0.16 12.41 3.28
N THR A 140 0.86 11.87 2.59
CA THR A 140 1.10 10.43 2.54
C THR A 140 1.39 9.87 3.91
N GLY A 141 2.17 10.56 4.73
CA GLY A 141 2.44 10.15 6.10
C GLY A 141 1.16 10.01 6.92
N VAL A 142 0.30 11.04 6.91
CA VAL A 142 -0.99 11.01 7.61
C VAL A 142 -1.85 9.84 7.11
N MET A 143 -2.07 9.76 5.81
CA MET A 143 -2.94 8.74 5.21
C MET A 143 -2.41 7.32 5.39
N ASN A 144 -1.09 7.14 5.35
CA ASN A 144 -0.47 5.83 5.54
C ASN A 144 -0.67 5.28 6.96
N MET A 145 -0.82 6.14 7.96
CA MET A 145 -1.18 5.75 9.33
C MET A 145 -2.67 5.43 9.47
N LEU A 146 -3.54 6.25 8.88
CA LEU A 146 -5.00 6.15 9.04
C LEU A 146 -5.61 5.06 8.16
N VAL A 147 -5.15 4.96 6.91
CA VAL A 147 -5.73 4.10 5.87
C VAL A 147 -4.81 2.91 5.54
N GLY A 148 -3.54 2.99 5.91
CA GLY A 148 -2.55 1.93 5.68
C GLY A 148 -2.02 1.83 4.25
N VAL A 149 -2.72 2.40 3.26
CA VAL A 149 -2.37 2.32 1.83
C VAL A 149 -2.66 3.63 1.11
N ILE A 150 -1.71 4.10 0.29
CA ILE A 150 -1.86 5.31 -0.52
C ILE A 150 -1.27 5.16 -1.94
N ALA A 151 -0.66 4.02 -2.21
CA ALA A 151 0.04 3.75 -3.46
C ALA A 151 -0.78 4.05 -4.74
N PRO A 152 -2.10 3.77 -4.83
CA PRO A 152 -2.87 4.08 -6.02
C PRO A 152 -2.93 5.57 -6.33
N ILE A 153 -3.11 6.43 -5.32
CA ILE A 153 -3.10 7.90 -5.51
C ILE A 153 -1.71 8.38 -5.90
N LEU A 154 -0.66 7.90 -5.24
CA LEU A 154 0.72 8.22 -5.60
C LEU A 154 1.04 7.85 -7.06
N ALA A 155 0.53 6.70 -7.53
CA ALA A 155 0.71 6.26 -8.91
C ALA A 155 0.07 7.23 -9.91
N ILE A 156 -1.12 7.75 -9.61
CA ILE A 156 -1.78 8.75 -10.46
C ILE A 156 -0.97 10.05 -10.52
N ILE A 157 -0.48 10.51 -9.37
CA ILE A 157 0.27 11.76 -9.24
C ILE A 157 1.61 11.65 -9.98
N ILE A 158 2.37 10.59 -9.76
CA ILE A 158 3.71 10.44 -10.32
C ILE A 158 3.70 10.28 -11.85
N ARG A 159 2.64 9.65 -12.41
CA ARG A 159 2.45 9.51 -13.87
C ARG A 159 2.27 10.85 -14.61
N ASN A 160 2.01 11.94 -13.92
CA ASN A 160 2.02 13.27 -14.51
C ASN A 160 3.46 13.80 -14.76
N ASN A 161 4.43 13.29 -14.01
CA ASN A 161 5.83 13.73 -14.08
C ASN A 161 6.74 12.72 -14.78
N LEU A 162 6.42 11.44 -14.70
CA LEU A 162 7.23 10.34 -15.23
C LEU A 162 6.45 9.57 -16.30
N THR A 163 7.18 9.14 -17.33
CA THR A 163 6.63 8.37 -18.45
C THR A 163 7.22 6.97 -18.55
N LYS A 164 8.47 6.78 -18.08
CA LYS A 164 9.13 5.48 -18.10
C LYS A 164 8.59 4.61 -17.00
N LYS A 165 8.19 3.38 -17.33
CA LYS A 165 7.62 2.41 -16.37
C LYS A 165 8.60 2.14 -15.21
N GLU A 166 9.88 1.99 -15.51
CA GLU A 166 10.93 1.70 -14.54
C GLU A 166 11.09 2.83 -13.53
N GLU A 167 11.04 4.09 -13.98
CA GLU A 167 11.10 5.27 -13.12
C GLU A 167 9.87 5.35 -12.21
N ILE A 168 8.68 5.07 -12.76
CA ILE A 168 7.41 5.06 -12.01
C ILE A 168 7.44 3.97 -10.94
N VAL A 169 7.75 2.73 -11.32
CA VAL A 169 7.72 1.57 -10.40
C VAL A 169 8.81 1.69 -9.34
N GLY A 170 10.02 2.11 -9.73
CA GLY A 170 11.12 2.31 -8.79
C GLY A 170 10.84 3.42 -7.78
N THR A 171 10.39 4.59 -8.25
CA THR A 171 10.11 5.74 -7.37
C THR A 171 8.91 5.48 -6.45
N LEU A 172 7.84 4.83 -6.94
CA LEU A 172 6.73 4.37 -6.10
C LEU A 172 7.18 3.31 -5.08
N GLY A 173 8.06 2.40 -5.50
CA GLY A 173 8.69 1.43 -4.59
C GLY A 173 9.43 2.11 -3.45
N PHE A 174 10.17 3.20 -3.75
CA PHE A 174 10.89 3.96 -2.73
C PHE A 174 9.94 4.73 -1.81
N PHE A 175 8.90 5.36 -2.34
CA PHE A 175 7.86 6.01 -1.51
C PHE A 175 7.20 5.01 -0.56
N GLY A 176 6.88 3.81 -1.07
CA GLY A 176 6.32 2.73 -0.24
C GLY A 176 7.33 2.18 0.78
N PHE A 177 8.61 2.04 0.40
CA PHE A 177 9.69 1.61 1.30
C PHE A 177 9.81 2.55 2.50
N ILE A 178 10.06 3.83 2.25
CA ILE A 178 10.26 4.80 3.34
C ILE A 178 8.97 5.01 4.15
N GLY A 179 7.81 5.02 3.48
CA GLY A 179 6.52 5.17 4.14
C GLY A 179 6.20 4.02 5.09
N ASN A 180 6.46 2.77 4.68
CA ASN A 180 6.24 1.60 5.55
C ASN A 180 7.31 1.48 6.64
N LEU A 181 8.56 1.85 6.35
CA LEU A 181 9.62 1.86 7.35
C LEU A 181 9.28 2.80 8.50
N ILE A 182 8.93 4.06 8.20
CA ILE A 182 8.58 5.05 9.22
C ILE A 182 7.26 4.67 9.93
N LYS A 183 6.31 4.09 9.21
CA LYS A 183 5.06 3.56 9.79
C LYS A 183 5.35 2.48 10.85
N ILE A 184 6.19 1.51 10.54
CA ILE A 184 6.56 0.43 11.48
C ILE A 184 7.23 1.03 12.73
N ILE A 185 8.17 1.97 12.54
CA ILE A 185 8.81 2.69 13.65
C ILE A 185 7.75 3.41 14.49
N GLY A 186 6.80 4.10 13.86
CA GLY A 186 5.70 4.77 14.54
C GLY A 186 4.86 3.81 15.39
N PHE A 187 4.49 2.66 14.85
CA PHE A 187 3.73 1.66 15.61
C PHE A 187 4.53 1.04 16.77
N ILE A 188 5.84 0.85 16.61
CA ILE A 188 6.72 0.41 17.71
C ILE A 188 6.73 1.46 18.83
N LEU A 189 6.84 2.74 18.49
CA LEU A 189 6.89 3.84 19.48
C LEU A 189 5.59 3.98 20.29
N ILE A 190 4.44 3.59 19.74
CA ILE A 190 3.17 3.55 20.48
C ILE A 190 2.88 2.22 21.16
N GLY A 191 3.86 1.29 21.18
CA GLY A 191 3.78 0.04 21.93
C GLY A 191 3.12 -1.11 21.17
N PHE A 192 2.96 -1.05 19.82
CA PHE A 192 2.44 -2.19 19.08
C PHE A 192 3.42 -3.37 19.13
N ASN A 193 2.94 -4.51 19.62
CA ASN A 193 3.75 -5.71 19.79
C ASN A 193 3.74 -6.59 18.51
N PHE A 194 4.72 -6.38 17.62
CA PHE A 194 4.87 -7.19 16.40
C PHE A 194 5.19 -8.66 16.68
N TYR A 195 5.71 -8.99 17.87
CA TYR A 195 6.11 -10.33 18.23
C TYR A 195 4.93 -11.30 18.27
N GLU A 196 3.76 -10.81 18.69
CA GLU A 196 2.52 -11.60 18.74
C GLU A 196 2.09 -12.10 17.35
N TYR A 197 2.48 -11.41 16.28
CA TYR A 197 2.10 -11.70 14.90
C TYR A 197 3.27 -12.19 14.05
N LEU A 198 4.40 -12.51 14.70
CA LEU A 198 5.65 -12.83 14.00
C LEU A 198 5.49 -14.01 13.03
N ILE A 199 4.78 -15.06 13.44
CA ILE A 199 4.56 -16.26 12.61
C ILE A 199 3.80 -15.89 11.34
N LEU A 200 2.70 -15.12 11.44
CA LEU A 200 1.94 -14.67 10.28
C LEU A 200 2.81 -13.83 9.34
N ILE A 201 3.56 -12.87 9.89
CA ILE A 201 4.47 -12.01 9.14
C ILE A 201 5.52 -12.84 8.39
N LEU A 202 6.17 -13.78 9.08
CA LEU A 202 7.21 -14.64 8.51
C LEU A 202 6.68 -15.55 7.38
N LEU A 203 5.43 -15.99 7.46
CA LEU A 203 4.80 -16.78 6.40
C LEU A 203 4.36 -15.93 5.20
N MET A 204 3.92 -14.69 5.43
CA MET A 204 3.52 -13.77 4.37
C MET A 204 4.71 -13.22 3.58
N ILE A 205 5.89 -13.04 4.19
CA ILE A 205 7.08 -12.48 3.53
C ILE A 205 7.53 -13.32 2.32
N PRO A 206 7.81 -14.63 2.43
CA PRO A 206 8.20 -15.45 1.28
C PRO A 206 7.10 -15.48 0.21
N SER A 207 5.83 -15.57 0.60
CA SER A 207 4.68 -15.54 -0.30
C SER A 207 4.68 -14.24 -1.14
N THR A 208 4.90 -13.10 -0.49
CA THR A 208 4.96 -11.78 -1.14
C THR A 208 6.17 -11.65 -2.07
N ILE A 209 7.34 -12.18 -1.69
CA ILE A 209 8.54 -12.18 -2.53
C ILE A 209 8.32 -13.02 -3.79
N LEU A 210 7.78 -14.23 -3.64
CA LEU A 210 7.47 -15.13 -4.75
C LEU A 210 6.43 -14.51 -5.68
N GLY A 211 5.35 -13.96 -5.14
CA GLY A 211 4.33 -13.26 -5.91
C GLY A 211 4.91 -12.09 -6.70
N SER A 212 5.75 -11.29 -6.08
CA SER A 212 6.42 -10.16 -6.75
C SER A 212 7.30 -10.61 -7.91
N ARG A 213 8.05 -11.70 -7.77
CA ARG A 213 8.89 -12.29 -8.84
C ARG A 213 8.04 -12.81 -9.99
N VAL A 214 6.98 -13.57 -9.69
CA VAL A 214 6.06 -14.09 -10.72
C VAL A 214 5.40 -12.93 -11.46
N GLY A 215 4.95 -11.89 -10.75
CA GLY A 215 4.37 -10.70 -11.36
C GLY A 215 5.31 -9.99 -12.34
N GLN A 216 6.60 -9.91 -12.02
CA GLN A 216 7.60 -9.34 -12.93
C GLN A 216 7.74 -10.14 -14.23
N ILE A 217 7.72 -11.48 -14.14
CA ILE A 217 7.81 -12.37 -15.31
C ILE A 217 6.57 -12.24 -16.21
N LEU A 218 5.41 -12.04 -15.60
CA LEU A 218 4.12 -11.93 -16.30
C LEU A 218 3.82 -10.51 -16.83
N LEU A 219 4.60 -9.50 -16.44
CA LEU A 219 4.36 -8.09 -16.75
C LEU A 219 4.08 -7.79 -18.24
N PHE A 220 4.61 -8.60 -19.13
CA PHE A 220 4.51 -8.42 -20.58
C PHE A 220 3.37 -9.21 -21.25
N LYS A 221 2.58 -9.99 -20.47
CA LYS A 221 1.59 -10.94 -21.01
C LYS A 221 0.12 -10.58 -20.75
N ILE A 222 -0.15 -9.60 -19.86
CA ILE A 222 -1.51 -9.29 -19.43
C ILE A 222 -1.98 -7.97 -20.07
N ASP A 223 -3.19 -7.98 -20.63
CA ASP A 223 -3.87 -6.79 -21.12
C ASP A 223 -4.25 -5.85 -19.97
N GLU A 224 -3.76 -4.60 -20.05
CA GLU A 224 -3.94 -3.59 -19.00
C GLU A 224 -5.40 -3.23 -18.73
N LYS A 225 -6.27 -3.30 -19.76
CA LYS A 225 -7.68 -2.90 -19.65
C LYS A 225 -8.48 -3.94 -18.85
N THR A 226 -8.35 -5.21 -19.24
CA THR A 226 -9.00 -6.34 -18.54
C THR A 226 -8.52 -6.44 -17.11
N PHE A 227 -7.21 -6.30 -16.89
CA PHE A 227 -6.62 -6.28 -15.55
C PHE A 227 -7.23 -5.17 -14.68
N LYS A 228 -7.34 -3.94 -15.21
CA LYS A 228 -7.89 -2.80 -14.47
C LYS A 228 -9.35 -3.04 -14.06
N VAL A 229 -10.18 -3.58 -14.94
CA VAL A 229 -11.60 -3.85 -14.66
C VAL A 229 -11.76 -4.86 -13.52
N ILE A 230 -11.02 -5.98 -13.59
CA ILE A 230 -11.06 -7.01 -12.54
C ILE A 230 -10.56 -6.44 -11.20
N PHE A 231 -9.48 -5.68 -11.25
CA PHE A 231 -8.89 -5.04 -10.07
C PHE A 231 -9.86 -4.07 -9.38
N ASP A 232 -10.47 -3.17 -10.15
CA ASP A 232 -11.42 -2.18 -9.63
C ASP A 232 -12.67 -2.88 -9.06
N ALA A 233 -13.16 -3.95 -9.70
CA ALA A 233 -14.30 -4.73 -9.21
C ALA A 233 -14.00 -5.41 -7.85
N ILE A 234 -12.85 -6.06 -7.72
CA ILE A 234 -12.45 -6.70 -6.45
C ILE A 234 -12.34 -5.66 -5.33
N LEU A 235 -11.66 -4.54 -5.61
CA LEU A 235 -11.52 -3.46 -4.63
C LEU A 235 -12.86 -2.87 -4.21
N PHE A 236 -13.76 -2.66 -5.17
CA PHE A 236 -15.08 -2.11 -4.89
C PHE A 236 -15.89 -3.02 -3.96
N LEU A 237 -15.93 -4.33 -4.25
CA LEU A 237 -16.63 -5.29 -3.41
C LEU A 237 -16.05 -5.36 -1.98
N LEU A 238 -14.72 -5.39 -1.85
CA LEU A 238 -14.08 -5.39 -0.54
C LEU A 238 -14.32 -4.09 0.23
N ALA A 239 -14.31 -2.94 -0.45
CA ALA A 239 -14.55 -1.66 0.16
C ALA A 239 -16.01 -1.50 0.63
N LEU A 240 -16.97 -1.97 -0.17
CA LEU A 240 -18.39 -1.99 0.27
C LEU A 240 -18.55 -2.74 1.59
N ARG A 241 -17.96 -3.93 1.71
CA ARG A 241 -18.02 -4.73 2.94
C ARG A 241 -17.33 -4.08 4.15
N LEU A 242 -16.47 -3.09 3.95
CA LEU A 242 -15.86 -2.32 5.05
C LEU A 242 -16.75 -1.16 5.52
N LEU A 243 -17.71 -0.72 4.68
CA LEU A 243 -18.60 0.39 4.98
C LEU A 243 -19.90 -0.07 5.66
N PHE A 244 -20.32 -1.30 5.39
CA PHE A 244 -21.53 -1.94 5.90
C PHE A 244 -21.21 -3.19 6.71
#